data_a9582c872bd9500da6da8fef45f13dab
#
_entry.id   a9582c872bd9500da6da8fef45f13dab
#
_cell.length_a   1.000
_cell.length_b   1.000
_cell.length_c   1.000
_cell.angle_alpha   90.00
_cell.angle_beta   90.00
_cell.angle_gamma   90.00
#
_symmetry.space_group_name_H-M   'P 1'
#
loop_
_entity.id
_entity.type
_entity.pdbx_description
1 polymer ?
#
loop_
_entity_poly.entity_id
_entity_poly.type
_entity_poly.pdbx_seq_one_letter_code
_entity_poly.pdbx_strand_id
1 'polypeptide(L)'
;MTAVRTTAEIREGFQAFFEENGHLRRPSASLIPRADDVSTLYTSAGMQPQMPYFLGLEAPPAPMTTTCQKVFRTPDIDEVGLDTFHLTFFEMLGNFSFGQYFKEGAIAYATEFMQERLKLD
;
A
#
# COMPACT_ATOMS: atom_id res chain seq x y z
N MET A 1 -13.50 21.71 7.32
CA MET A 1 -12.27 21.86 8.14
C MET A 1 -11.48 20.57 8.06
N THR A 2 -10.28 20.64 7.56
CA THR A 2 -9.39 19.48 7.48
C THR A 2 -8.91 19.14 8.88
N ALA A 3 -9.26 17.99 9.40
CA ALA A 3 -8.71 17.54 10.67
C ALA A 3 -7.24 17.19 10.48
N VAL A 4 -6.37 17.76 11.29
CA VAL A 4 -4.95 17.33 11.35
C VAL A 4 -4.95 15.91 11.88
N ARG A 5 -4.36 14.99 11.10
CA ARG A 5 -4.31 13.58 11.44
C ARG A 5 -2.86 13.15 11.68
N THR A 6 -2.68 12.30 12.66
CA THR A 6 -1.37 11.67 12.89
C THR A 6 -1.12 10.57 11.86
N THR A 7 0.15 10.19 11.69
CA THR A 7 0.53 9.04 10.85
C THR A 7 -0.21 7.77 11.25
N ALA A 8 -0.35 7.52 12.57
CA ALA A 8 -1.06 6.36 13.07
C ALA A 8 -2.55 6.38 12.71
N GLU A 9 -3.20 7.53 12.79
CA GLU A 9 -4.61 7.69 12.41
C GLU A 9 -4.83 7.49 10.92
N ILE A 10 -3.93 8.00 10.07
CA ILE A 10 -4.01 7.82 8.62
C ILE A 10 -3.81 6.34 8.27
N ARG A 11 -2.81 5.69 8.86
CA ARG A 11 -2.53 4.26 8.65
C ARG A 11 -3.73 3.39 9.03
N GLU A 12 -4.27 3.61 10.23
CA GLU A 12 -5.43 2.86 10.71
C GLU A 12 -6.68 3.19 9.91
N GLY A 13 -6.92 4.46 9.63
CA GLY A 13 -8.09 4.91 8.87
C GLY A 13 -8.13 4.33 7.46
N PHE A 14 -6.99 4.25 6.78
CA PHE A 14 -6.91 3.65 5.44
C PHE A 14 -7.26 2.16 5.48
N GLN A 15 -6.61 1.40 6.36
CA GLN A 15 -6.83 -0.04 6.42
C GLN A 15 -8.24 -0.39 6.91
N ALA A 16 -8.77 0.35 7.89
CA ALA A 16 -10.14 0.16 8.36
C ALA A 16 -11.17 0.46 7.27
N PHE A 17 -10.97 1.51 6.47
CA PHE A 17 -11.83 1.83 5.33
C PHE A 17 -11.91 0.66 4.34
N PHE A 18 -10.76 0.06 3.99
CA PHE A 18 -10.76 -1.07 3.08
C PHE A 18 -11.29 -2.36 3.71
N GLU A 19 -11.11 -2.57 5.01
CA GLU A 19 -11.76 -3.68 5.71
C GLU A 19 -13.29 -3.55 5.68
N GLU A 20 -13.84 -2.35 5.89
CA GLU A 20 -15.27 -2.07 5.77
C GLU A 20 -15.79 -2.38 4.36
N ASN A 21 -14.94 -2.30 3.35
CA ASN A 21 -15.25 -2.60 1.96
C ASN A 21 -14.79 -4.01 1.53
N GLY A 22 -14.67 -4.92 2.46
CA GLY A 22 -14.46 -6.34 2.19
C GLY A 22 -13.02 -6.78 1.92
N HIS A 23 -12.04 -5.93 2.21
CA HIS A 23 -10.63 -6.28 2.06
C HIS A 23 -10.09 -6.94 3.32
N LEU A 24 -9.29 -7.99 3.15
CA LEU A 24 -8.58 -8.61 4.25
C LEU A 24 -7.33 -7.79 4.59
N ARG A 25 -7.21 -7.32 5.82
CA ARG A 25 -5.99 -6.66 6.29
C ARG A 25 -4.87 -7.67 6.43
N ARG A 26 -3.74 -7.40 5.81
CA ARG A 26 -2.54 -8.22 5.88
C ARG A 26 -1.41 -7.45 6.55
N PRO A 27 -0.55 -8.13 7.34
CA PRO A 27 0.64 -7.49 7.90
C PRO A 27 1.63 -7.12 6.80
N SER A 28 2.51 -6.16 7.08
CA SER A 28 3.63 -5.85 6.20
C SER A 28 4.50 -7.09 6.01
N ALA A 29 4.88 -7.36 4.76
CA ALA A 29 5.93 -8.33 4.50
C ALA A 29 7.29 -7.80 4.96
N SER A 30 8.28 -8.68 5.07
CA SER A 30 9.65 -8.31 5.41
C SER A 30 10.24 -7.34 4.38
N LEU A 31 11.14 -6.46 4.82
CA LEU A 31 11.99 -5.67 3.92
C LEU A 31 12.95 -6.53 3.10
N ILE A 32 13.27 -7.74 3.58
CA ILE A 32 14.04 -8.72 2.84
C ILE A 32 13.06 -9.48 1.94
N PRO A 33 13.17 -9.36 0.59
CA PRO A 33 12.30 -10.08 -0.32
C PRO A 33 12.39 -11.60 -0.14
N ARG A 34 11.39 -12.31 -0.63
CA ARG A 34 11.43 -13.78 -0.69
C ARG A 34 12.63 -14.24 -1.51
N ALA A 35 13.14 -15.42 -1.21
CA ALA A 35 14.31 -15.99 -1.88
C ALA A 35 14.11 -16.17 -3.40
N ASP A 36 12.87 -16.34 -3.84
CA ASP A 36 12.50 -16.47 -5.25
C ASP A 36 12.26 -15.12 -5.96
N ASP A 37 12.28 -14.02 -5.23
CA ASP A 37 12.17 -12.67 -5.77
C ASP A 37 13.57 -12.06 -5.93
N VAL A 38 14.05 -12.03 -7.16
CA VAL A 38 15.36 -11.49 -7.51
C VAL A 38 15.29 -10.09 -8.14
N SER A 39 14.11 -9.47 -8.13
CA SER A 39 13.89 -8.17 -8.79
C SER A 39 14.59 -7.02 -8.08
N THR A 40 14.67 -7.05 -6.75
CA THR A 40 15.30 -6.02 -5.93
C THR A 40 15.98 -6.63 -4.70
N LEU A 41 16.93 -5.89 -4.11
CA LEU A 41 17.60 -6.30 -2.87
C LEU A 41 16.69 -6.12 -1.63
N TYR A 42 15.80 -5.13 -1.66
CA TYR A 42 14.85 -4.84 -0.60
C TYR A 42 13.44 -4.74 -1.15
N THR A 43 12.45 -5.00 -0.33
CA THR A 43 11.05 -4.77 -0.69
C THR A 43 10.84 -3.28 -0.95
N SER A 44 10.50 -2.94 -2.19
CA SER A 44 10.47 -1.56 -2.70
C SER A 44 9.06 -1.04 -2.97
N ALA A 45 8.04 -1.88 -2.86
CA ALA A 45 6.65 -1.49 -3.11
C ALA A 45 5.68 -2.42 -2.39
N GLY A 46 4.49 -1.91 -2.10
CA GLY A 46 3.41 -2.71 -1.52
C GLY A 46 2.92 -3.82 -2.43
N MET A 47 3.06 -3.64 -3.74
CA MET A 47 2.68 -4.66 -4.72
C MET A 47 3.66 -5.82 -4.80
N GLN A 48 4.93 -5.62 -4.45
CA GLN A 48 5.97 -6.64 -4.62
C GLN A 48 5.62 -7.96 -3.92
N PRO A 49 5.17 -7.99 -2.65
CA PRO A 49 4.74 -9.23 -2.00
C PRO A 49 3.48 -9.85 -2.61
N GLN A 50 2.71 -9.08 -3.38
CA GLN A 50 1.46 -9.53 -3.99
C GLN A 50 1.67 -10.14 -5.39
N MET A 51 2.86 -9.98 -5.98
CA MET A 51 3.14 -10.41 -7.35
C MET A 51 2.84 -11.90 -7.60
N PRO A 52 3.18 -12.84 -6.70
CA PRO A 52 2.84 -14.24 -6.93
C PRO A 52 1.35 -14.50 -7.13
N TYR A 53 0.51 -13.74 -6.46
CA TYR A 53 -0.95 -13.83 -6.59
C TYR A 53 -1.45 -13.28 -7.93
N PHE A 54 -0.91 -12.14 -8.36
CA PHE A 54 -1.25 -11.55 -9.66
C PHE A 54 -0.76 -12.40 -10.83
N LEU A 55 0.36 -13.07 -10.66
CA LEU A 55 0.92 -13.99 -11.69
C LEU A 55 0.26 -15.37 -11.69
N GLY A 56 -0.62 -15.65 -10.73
CA GLY A 56 -1.27 -16.96 -10.62
C GLY A 56 -0.36 -18.08 -10.13
N LEU A 57 0.79 -17.74 -9.54
CA LEU A 57 1.73 -18.71 -8.99
C LEU A 57 1.27 -19.25 -7.63
N GLU A 58 0.54 -18.45 -6.89
CA GLU A 58 -0.02 -18.79 -5.59
C GLU A 58 -1.46 -18.29 -5.50
N ALA A 59 -2.28 -18.99 -4.73
CA ALA A 59 -3.63 -18.53 -4.42
C ALA A 59 -3.56 -17.34 -3.46
N PRO A 60 -4.27 -16.23 -3.72
CA PRO A 60 -4.30 -15.11 -2.79
C PRO A 60 -5.02 -15.49 -1.49
N PRO A 61 -4.65 -14.88 -0.35
CA PRO A 61 -5.28 -15.17 0.94
C PRO A 61 -6.75 -14.75 1.01
N ALA A 62 -7.14 -13.81 0.16
CA ALA A 62 -8.52 -13.34 -0.01
C ALA A 62 -8.65 -12.69 -1.39
N PRO A 63 -9.89 -12.52 -1.92
CA PRO A 63 -10.08 -11.86 -3.22
C PRO A 63 -9.64 -10.39 -3.24
N MET A 64 -9.66 -9.73 -2.09
CA MET A 64 -9.22 -8.34 -1.92
C MET A 64 -8.44 -8.21 -0.61
N THR A 65 -7.33 -7.47 -0.64
CA THR A 65 -6.48 -7.27 0.53
C THR A 65 -6.09 -5.80 0.69
N THR A 66 -5.76 -5.42 1.91
CA THR A 66 -5.18 -4.11 2.21
C THR A 66 -3.95 -4.26 3.11
N THR A 67 -2.94 -3.46 2.87
CA THR A 67 -1.67 -3.50 3.60
C THR A 67 -1.17 -2.10 3.90
N CYS A 68 -0.34 -1.99 4.93
CA CYS A 68 0.57 -0.88 5.15
C CYS A 68 1.99 -1.45 5.05
N GLN A 69 2.57 -1.45 3.85
CA GLN A 69 3.82 -2.12 3.56
C GLN A 69 5.02 -1.23 3.85
N LYS A 70 5.95 -1.72 4.65
CA LYS A 70 7.27 -1.10 4.82
C LYS A 70 8.10 -1.34 3.57
N VAL A 71 8.67 -0.27 3.03
CA VAL A 71 9.47 -0.31 1.81
C VAL A 71 10.79 0.44 1.99
N PHE A 72 11.79 0.04 1.23
CA PHE A 72 13.09 0.69 1.22
C PHE A 72 13.54 0.91 -0.24
N ARG A 73 13.85 2.17 -0.55
CA ARG A 73 14.26 2.59 -1.89
C ARG A 73 15.51 3.43 -1.83
N THR A 74 16.49 3.14 -2.71
CA THR A 74 17.76 3.87 -2.77
C THR A 74 18.00 4.66 -4.07
N PRO A 75 17.20 4.53 -5.16
CA PRO A 75 17.49 5.23 -6.42
C PRO A 75 17.60 6.74 -6.28
N ASP A 76 16.83 7.36 -5.38
CA ASP A 76 16.80 8.81 -5.16
C ASP A 76 17.60 9.25 -3.92
N ILE A 77 18.58 8.45 -3.50
CA ILE A 77 19.32 8.72 -2.25
C ILE A 77 20.00 10.09 -2.25
N ASP A 78 20.43 10.56 -3.41
CA ASP A 78 21.07 11.86 -3.57
C ASP A 78 20.10 13.04 -3.34
N GLU A 79 18.79 12.78 -3.47
CA GLU A 79 17.73 13.77 -3.24
C GLU A 79 17.22 13.78 -1.79
N VAL A 80 17.50 12.71 -1.04
CA VAL A 80 17.04 12.59 0.36
C VAL A 80 17.74 13.61 1.23
N GLY A 81 16.95 14.47 1.89
CA GLY A 81 17.43 15.55 2.73
C GLY A 81 17.55 16.89 2.00
N LEU A 82 17.41 16.92 0.66
CA LEU A 82 17.37 18.16 -0.13
C LEU A 82 15.96 18.71 -0.28
N ASP A 83 14.95 17.86 -0.12
CA ASP A 83 13.54 18.23 -0.15
C ASP A 83 12.78 17.57 1.02
N THR A 84 11.46 17.72 1.05
CA THR A 84 10.61 17.24 2.15
C THR A 84 9.85 15.97 1.80
N PHE A 85 10.05 15.35 0.63
CA PHE A 85 9.25 14.23 0.17
C PHE A 85 10.06 13.00 -0.28
N HIS A 86 11.34 13.12 -0.64
CA HIS A 86 12.17 11.96 -0.93
C HIS A 86 12.62 11.27 0.36
N LEU A 87 12.31 9.99 0.50
CA LEU A 87 12.66 9.16 1.65
C LEU A 87 13.26 7.84 1.15
N THR A 88 14.16 7.26 1.95
CA THR A 88 14.67 5.90 1.69
C THR A 88 13.75 4.84 2.25
N PHE A 89 13.31 5.02 3.50
CA PHE A 89 12.41 4.12 4.20
C PHE A 89 11.08 4.82 4.43
N PHE A 90 10.00 4.17 4.01
CA PHE A 90 8.65 4.70 4.23
C PHE A 90 7.61 3.57 4.22
N GLU A 91 6.39 3.90 4.57
CA GLU A 91 5.25 2.98 4.50
C GLU A 91 4.42 3.30 3.26
N MET A 92 3.99 2.26 2.56
CA MET A 92 3.14 2.37 1.38
C MET A 92 1.79 1.73 1.69
N LEU A 93 0.77 2.58 1.78
CA LEU A 93 -0.61 2.12 1.94
C LEU A 93 -1.09 1.51 0.63
N GLY A 94 -1.72 0.35 0.71
CA GLY A 94 -2.13 -0.36 -0.50
C GLY A 94 -3.45 -1.09 -0.34
N ASN A 95 -4.21 -1.13 -1.43
CA ASN A 95 -5.39 -1.94 -1.61
C ASN A 95 -5.25 -2.74 -2.90
N PHE A 96 -5.56 -4.04 -2.84
CA PHE A 96 -5.33 -4.97 -3.95
C PHE A 96 -6.60 -5.78 -4.20
N SER A 97 -6.89 -5.97 -5.48
CA SER A 97 -8.01 -6.80 -5.93
C SER A 97 -7.50 -7.86 -6.88
N PHE A 98 -7.82 -9.11 -6.59
CA PHE A 98 -7.46 -10.24 -7.43
C PHE A 98 -8.69 -10.66 -8.25
N GLY A 99 -9.14 -9.74 -9.14
CA GLY A 99 -10.24 -9.96 -10.05
C GLY A 99 -11.62 -9.47 -9.59
N GLN A 100 -11.72 -8.74 -8.47
CA GLN A 100 -13.01 -8.23 -7.96
C GLN A 100 -13.35 -6.84 -8.51
N TYR A 101 -12.37 -5.94 -8.62
CA TYR A 101 -12.53 -4.65 -9.25
C TYR A 101 -11.24 -4.28 -10.00
N PHE A 102 -11.37 -3.32 -10.89
CA PHE A 102 -10.27 -2.78 -11.69
C PHE A 102 -10.24 -1.25 -11.56
N LYS A 103 -9.93 -0.56 -12.63
CA LYS A 103 -9.72 0.88 -12.66
C LYS A 103 -10.87 1.69 -12.03
N GLU A 104 -12.10 1.43 -12.43
CA GLU A 104 -13.27 2.18 -11.96
C GLU A 104 -13.49 2.03 -10.45
N GLY A 105 -13.43 0.81 -9.95
CA GLY A 105 -13.56 0.53 -8.51
C GLY A 105 -12.42 1.15 -7.71
N ALA A 106 -11.19 1.07 -8.21
CA ALA A 106 -10.03 1.66 -7.56
C ALA A 106 -10.15 3.19 -7.47
N ILE A 107 -10.59 3.85 -8.54
CA ILE A 107 -10.81 5.30 -8.55
C ILE A 107 -11.93 5.69 -7.57
N ALA A 108 -13.03 4.93 -7.54
CA ALA A 108 -14.14 5.19 -6.63
C ALA A 108 -13.70 5.11 -5.16
N TYR A 109 -12.96 4.06 -4.78
CA TYR A 109 -12.43 3.92 -3.41
C TYR A 109 -11.46 5.05 -3.07
N ALA A 110 -10.54 5.38 -3.98
CA ALA A 110 -9.58 6.46 -3.74
C ALA A 110 -10.30 7.81 -3.52
N THR A 111 -11.28 8.12 -4.35
CA THR A 111 -12.07 9.36 -4.25
C THR A 111 -12.84 9.40 -2.93
N GLU A 112 -13.53 8.34 -2.58
CA GLU A 112 -14.29 8.25 -1.34
C GLU A 112 -13.37 8.40 -0.12
N PHE A 113 -12.23 7.70 -0.10
CA PHE A 113 -11.30 7.80 1.00
C PHE A 113 -10.76 9.22 1.17
N MET A 114 -10.31 9.85 0.08
CA MET A 114 -9.74 11.20 0.12
C MET A 114 -10.78 12.25 0.54
N GLN A 115 -11.95 12.22 -0.07
CA GLN A 115 -12.98 13.23 0.16
C GLN A 115 -13.79 12.99 1.43
N GLU A 116 -14.26 11.76 1.67
CA GLU A 116 -15.17 11.47 2.76
C GLU A 116 -14.44 11.14 4.07
N ARG A 117 -13.32 10.46 4.01
CA ARG A 117 -12.58 10.04 5.21
C ARG A 117 -11.50 11.03 5.62
N LEU A 118 -10.67 11.47 4.68
CA LEU A 118 -9.63 12.46 4.97
C LEU A 118 -10.14 13.91 4.90
N LYS A 119 -11.30 14.14 4.30
CA LYS A 119 -11.89 15.49 4.14
C LYS A 119 -10.95 16.45 3.38
N LEU A 120 -10.32 15.93 2.34
CA LEU A 120 -9.52 16.75 1.44
C LEU A 120 -10.42 17.37 0.37
N ASP A 121 -10.06 18.60 -0.05
CA ASP A 121 -10.78 19.34 -1.10
C ASP A 121 -10.47 18.79 -2.52
#